data_30ba561baf545061851e6a543c6a5ef4
#
_entry.id   30ba561baf545061851e6a543c6a5ef4
#
_cell.length_a   1.000
_cell.length_b   1.000
_cell.length_c   1.000
_cell.angle_alpha   90.00
_cell.angle_beta   90.00
_cell.angle_gamma   90.00
#
_symmetry.space_group_name_H-M   'P 1'
#
loop_
_entity.id
_entity.type
_entity.pdbx_description
1 polymer ?
#
loop_
_entity_poly.entity_id
_entity_poly.type
_entity_poly.pdbx_seq_one_letter_code
_entity_poly.pdbx_strand_id
1 'polypeptide(L)'
;DELGPERNQASMKLGQEYTTEAYDKIKQTAPDIRVKNISGNAYLYSSEAKTLRDVNAGNGYLSLTVELFGSYDSVQAFAQDCRSVTDAVQQCSAQPDELRITWSPENDPGQSLASGSLQNVEQYTLELEGIAQLDWTADQMAKQTEVQYLLDEENEETAESEAFSEESSELSE
;
A
#
# COMPACT_ATOMS: atom_id res chain seq x y z
N ASP A 1 6.92 -9.78 -31.11
CA ASP A 1 7.71 -8.56 -30.96
C ASP A 1 9.12 -8.91 -30.53
N GLU A 2 10.10 -8.62 -31.38
CA GLU A 2 11.50 -8.95 -31.13
C GLU A 2 12.08 -8.23 -29.90
N LEU A 3 11.51 -7.05 -29.56
CA LEU A 3 11.98 -6.26 -28.42
C LEU A 3 11.28 -6.65 -27.11
N GLY A 4 10.18 -7.39 -27.18
CA GLY A 4 9.37 -7.74 -26.02
C GLY A 4 10.11 -8.51 -24.93
N PRO A 5 10.79 -9.64 -25.25
CA PRO A 5 11.49 -10.42 -24.23
C PRO A 5 12.63 -9.66 -23.55
N GLU A 6 13.44 -8.93 -24.30
CA GLU A 6 14.55 -8.16 -23.75
C GLU A 6 14.03 -7.03 -22.86
N ARG A 7 13.02 -6.32 -23.31
CA ARG A 7 12.39 -5.25 -22.55
C ARG A 7 11.77 -5.78 -21.26
N ASN A 8 11.11 -6.93 -21.33
CA ASN A 8 10.50 -7.55 -20.16
C ASN A 8 11.56 -7.98 -19.13
N GLN A 9 12.68 -8.54 -19.59
CA GLN A 9 13.78 -8.90 -18.69
C GLN A 9 14.39 -7.67 -18.03
N ALA A 10 14.61 -6.61 -18.80
CA ALA A 10 15.12 -5.35 -18.26
C ALA A 10 14.15 -4.74 -17.26
N SER A 11 12.86 -4.76 -17.57
CA SER A 11 11.81 -4.27 -16.65
C SER A 11 11.82 -5.06 -15.35
N MET A 12 11.90 -6.38 -15.40
CA MET A 12 11.95 -7.23 -14.21
C MET A 12 13.19 -6.94 -13.37
N LYS A 13 14.34 -6.81 -14.01
CA LYS A 13 15.58 -6.50 -13.32
C LYS A 13 15.52 -5.16 -12.60
N LEU A 14 15.02 -4.12 -13.26
CA LEU A 14 14.89 -2.80 -12.66
C LEU A 14 13.88 -2.80 -11.53
N GLY A 15 12.77 -3.54 -11.69
CA GLY A 15 11.79 -3.70 -10.63
C GLY A 15 12.40 -4.32 -9.39
N GLN A 16 13.22 -5.34 -9.54
CA GLN A 16 13.92 -5.98 -8.43
C GLN A 16 14.96 -5.07 -7.79
N GLU A 17 15.73 -4.36 -8.58
CA GLU A 17 16.70 -3.39 -8.08
C GLU A 17 16.01 -2.31 -7.25
N TYR A 18 14.89 -1.81 -7.76
CA TYR A 18 14.14 -0.78 -7.05
C TYR A 18 13.52 -1.30 -5.76
N THR A 19 12.99 -2.52 -5.80
CA THR A 19 12.44 -3.18 -4.62
C THR A 19 13.48 -3.24 -3.50
N THR A 20 14.69 -3.67 -3.81
CA THR A 20 15.80 -3.78 -2.85
C THR A 20 16.19 -2.42 -2.30
N GLU A 21 16.37 -1.43 -3.18
CA GLU A 21 16.74 -0.08 -2.77
C GLU A 21 15.68 0.53 -1.85
N ALA A 22 14.41 0.42 -2.23
CA ALA A 22 13.31 0.97 -1.44
C ALA A 22 13.23 0.30 -0.07
N TYR A 23 13.35 -1.02 -0.02
CA TYR A 23 13.36 -1.75 1.24
C TYR A 23 14.48 -1.29 2.15
N ASP A 24 15.70 -1.19 1.61
CA ASP A 24 16.85 -0.74 2.39
C ASP A 24 16.66 0.68 2.92
N LYS A 25 16.14 1.58 2.10
CA LYS A 25 15.86 2.96 2.53
C LYS A 25 14.80 3.02 3.62
N ILE A 26 13.74 2.23 3.50
CA ILE A 26 12.70 2.15 4.53
C ILE A 26 13.30 1.66 5.85
N LYS A 27 14.12 0.62 5.81
CA LYS A 27 14.73 0.06 7.02
C LYS A 27 15.77 1.00 7.64
N GLN A 28 16.46 1.79 6.85
CA GLN A 28 17.40 2.79 7.35
C GLN A 28 16.67 3.98 7.97
N THR A 29 15.56 4.41 7.36
CA THR A 29 14.81 5.59 7.79
C THR A 29 13.92 5.28 8.99
N ALA A 30 13.29 4.13 9.00
CA ALA A 30 12.34 3.71 10.05
C ALA A 30 12.51 2.22 10.35
N PRO A 31 13.53 1.87 11.17
CA PRO A 31 13.84 0.46 11.46
C PRO A 31 12.69 -0.31 12.13
N ASP A 32 11.81 0.41 12.83
CA ASP A 32 10.71 -0.20 13.56
C ASP A 32 9.48 -0.49 12.70
N ILE A 33 9.44 0.02 11.47
CA ILE A 33 8.32 -0.25 10.56
C ILE A 33 8.33 -1.73 10.18
N ARG A 34 7.17 -2.34 10.30
CA ARG A 34 6.99 -3.76 9.96
C ARG A 34 6.47 -3.88 8.56
N VAL A 35 7.32 -4.37 7.66
CA VAL A 35 6.99 -4.58 6.25
C VAL A 35 6.76 -6.06 6.02
N LYS A 36 5.56 -6.44 5.62
CA LYS A 36 5.25 -7.81 5.24
C LYS A 36 5.79 -8.11 3.84
N ASN A 37 5.59 -7.18 2.92
CA ASN A 37 5.95 -7.36 1.53
C ASN A 37 6.23 -6.01 0.89
N ILE A 38 7.13 -6.01 -0.07
CA ILE A 38 7.42 -4.82 -0.88
C ILE A 38 7.66 -5.29 -2.31
N SER A 39 7.09 -4.56 -3.26
CA SER A 39 7.19 -4.94 -4.67
C SER A 39 7.30 -3.69 -5.53
N GLY A 40 8.44 -3.52 -6.17
CA GLY A 40 8.65 -2.49 -7.17
C GLY A 40 8.47 -3.09 -8.56
N ASN A 41 7.78 -2.37 -9.43
CA ASN A 41 7.56 -2.78 -10.80
C ASN A 41 7.96 -1.65 -11.73
N ALA A 42 8.80 -1.96 -12.71
CA ALA A 42 9.20 -1.04 -13.75
C ALA A 42 8.63 -1.50 -15.07
N TYR A 43 8.12 -0.57 -15.85
CA TYR A 43 7.67 -0.84 -17.21
C TYR A 43 8.41 0.11 -18.14
N LEU A 44 9.21 -0.43 -19.04
CA LEU A 44 10.02 0.35 -19.97
C LEU A 44 9.24 0.61 -21.25
N TYR A 45 9.27 1.85 -21.73
CA TYR A 45 8.60 2.24 -22.97
C TYR A 45 9.47 1.98 -24.20
N SER A 46 10.78 1.86 -24.00
CA SER A 46 11.70 1.59 -25.10
C SER A 46 12.84 0.69 -24.64
N SER A 47 13.48 0.03 -25.60
CA SER A 47 14.65 -0.82 -25.35
C SER A 47 15.90 -0.02 -24.99
N GLU A 48 15.87 1.29 -25.15
CA GLU A 48 17.00 2.17 -24.82
C GLU A 48 17.08 2.48 -23.33
N ALA A 49 15.96 2.39 -22.63
CA ALA A 49 15.94 2.58 -21.18
C ALA A 49 16.59 1.37 -20.50
N LYS A 50 17.62 1.62 -19.70
CA LYS A 50 18.43 0.55 -19.08
C LYS A 50 18.58 0.73 -17.57
N THR A 51 18.26 1.90 -17.04
CA THR A 51 18.45 2.21 -15.63
C THR A 51 17.18 2.81 -15.03
N LEU A 52 17.09 2.81 -13.72
CA LEU A 52 15.98 3.47 -13.01
C LEU A 52 15.93 4.96 -13.33
N ARG A 53 17.08 5.58 -13.53
CA ARG A 53 17.14 6.98 -13.92
C ARG A 53 16.51 7.22 -15.29
N ASP A 54 16.71 6.28 -16.22
CA ASP A 54 16.08 6.35 -17.56
C ASP A 54 14.56 6.30 -17.43
N VAL A 55 14.05 5.46 -16.53
CA VAL A 55 12.61 5.37 -16.26
C VAL A 55 12.07 6.73 -15.82
N ASN A 56 12.75 7.38 -14.87
CA ASN A 56 12.34 8.69 -14.37
C ASN A 56 12.52 9.81 -15.40
N ALA A 57 13.34 9.60 -16.41
CA ALA A 57 13.52 10.55 -17.51
C ALA A 57 12.39 10.49 -18.56
N GLY A 58 11.36 9.72 -18.31
CA GLY A 58 10.20 9.60 -19.20
C GLY A 58 10.22 8.38 -20.09
N ASN A 59 11.16 7.47 -19.90
CA ASN A 59 11.31 6.27 -20.71
C ASN A 59 10.65 5.03 -20.11
N GLY A 60 9.84 5.21 -19.08
CA GLY A 60 9.15 4.11 -18.44
C GLY A 60 8.23 4.57 -17.33
N TYR A 61 7.58 3.60 -16.69
CA TYR A 61 6.69 3.79 -15.56
C TYR A 61 7.22 2.97 -14.38
N LEU A 62 7.20 3.55 -13.20
CA LEU A 62 7.70 2.90 -12.00
C LEU A 62 6.62 2.95 -10.92
N SER A 63 6.30 1.80 -10.35
CA SER A 63 5.36 1.71 -9.23
C SER A 63 5.98 0.94 -8.08
N LEU A 64 5.54 1.28 -6.88
CA LEU A 64 5.98 0.60 -5.67
C LEU A 64 4.77 0.31 -4.79
N THR A 65 4.66 -0.92 -4.33
CA THR A 65 3.66 -1.32 -3.35
C THR A 65 4.37 -1.79 -2.10
N VAL A 66 3.98 -1.22 -0.97
CA VAL A 66 4.52 -1.59 0.35
C VAL A 66 3.36 -2.08 1.20
N GLU A 67 3.46 -3.30 1.67
CA GLU A 67 2.47 -3.91 2.54
C GLU A 67 3.00 -3.91 3.96
N LEU A 68 2.28 -3.22 4.85
CA LEU A 68 2.62 -3.13 6.27
C LEU A 68 1.76 -4.10 7.07
N PHE A 69 2.23 -4.47 8.25
CA PHE A 69 1.48 -5.34 9.15
C PHE A 69 1.77 -4.97 10.60
N GLY A 70 1.01 -5.55 11.49
CA GLY A 70 1.17 -5.30 12.92
C GLY A 70 -0.02 -4.53 13.49
N SER A 71 0.06 -4.16 14.76
CA SER A 71 -1.04 -3.49 15.43
C SER A 71 -1.03 -2.00 15.16
N TYR A 72 -2.10 -1.52 14.55
CA TYR A 72 -2.37 -0.09 14.42
C TYR A 72 -3.67 0.23 15.15
N ASP A 73 -3.60 1.17 16.08
CA ASP A 73 -4.78 1.57 16.85
C ASP A 73 -5.71 2.49 16.07
N SER A 74 -5.20 3.10 15.00
CA SER A 74 -5.97 4.09 14.26
C SER A 74 -5.39 4.28 12.85
N VAL A 75 -6.19 4.88 11.98
CA VAL A 75 -5.75 5.31 10.65
C VAL A 75 -4.60 6.32 10.79
N GLN A 76 -4.65 7.15 11.83
CA GLN A 76 -3.61 8.14 12.08
C GLN A 76 -2.25 7.49 12.33
N ALA A 77 -2.21 6.41 13.12
CA ALA A 77 -0.99 5.66 13.39
C ALA A 77 -0.43 5.03 12.10
N PHE A 78 -1.30 4.47 11.27
CA PHE A 78 -0.92 3.95 9.96
C PHE A 78 -0.36 5.07 9.08
N ALA A 79 -1.00 6.24 9.07
CA ALA A 79 -0.58 7.37 8.24
C ALA A 79 0.79 7.91 8.64
N GLN A 80 1.16 7.84 9.92
CA GLN A 80 2.50 8.20 10.37
C GLN A 80 3.57 7.28 9.78
N ASP A 81 3.29 5.98 9.75
CA ASP A 81 4.19 5.02 9.10
C ASP A 81 4.23 5.25 7.59
N CYS A 82 3.11 5.60 6.98
CA CYS A 82 3.06 5.97 5.57
C CYS A 82 3.96 7.18 5.28
N ARG A 83 3.97 8.17 6.18
CA ARG A 83 4.85 9.32 6.04
C ARG A 83 6.32 8.90 6.07
N SER A 84 6.68 8.03 7.00
CA SER A 84 8.05 7.51 7.09
C SER A 84 8.45 6.73 5.84
N VAL A 85 7.54 5.90 5.32
CA VAL A 85 7.77 5.16 4.07
C VAL A 85 7.97 6.14 2.91
N THR A 86 7.12 7.16 2.80
CA THR A 86 7.21 8.16 1.74
C THR A 86 8.53 8.92 1.80
N ASP A 87 8.95 9.32 3.00
CA ASP A 87 10.24 10.01 3.19
C ASP A 87 11.40 9.13 2.74
N ALA A 88 11.36 7.84 3.07
CA ALA A 88 12.38 6.88 2.65
C ALA A 88 12.42 6.72 1.13
N VAL A 89 11.25 6.59 0.52
CA VAL A 89 11.12 6.41 -0.93
C VAL A 89 11.62 7.65 -1.67
N GLN A 90 11.39 8.83 -1.13
CA GLN A 90 11.92 10.07 -1.71
C GLN A 90 13.45 10.13 -1.72
N GLN A 91 14.12 9.34 -0.89
CA GLN A 91 15.58 9.24 -0.86
C GLN A 91 16.13 8.22 -1.86
N CYS A 92 15.30 7.47 -2.54
CA CYS A 92 15.73 6.51 -3.54
C CYS A 92 16.30 7.21 -4.79
N SER A 93 17.11 6.48 -5.55
CA SER A 93 17.71 7.00 -6.78
C SER A 93 16.70 7.32 -7.86
N ALA A 94 15.53 6.68 -7.81
CA ALA A 94 14.41 6.95 -8.70
C ALA A 94 13.15 7.14 -7.88
N GLN A 95 12.21 7.93 -8.39
CA GLN A 95 10.93 8.16 -7.74
C GLN A 95 9.83 7.39 -8.46
N PRO A 96 8.95 6.69 -7.73
CA PRO A 96 7.87 5.99 -8.38
C PRO A 96 6.82 6.99 -8.89
N ASP A 97 6.18 6.65 -9.99
CA ASP A 97 5.03 7.38 -10.48
C ASP A 97 3.83 7.14 -9.57
N GLU A 98 3.78 5.95 -8.98
CA GLU A 98 2.72 5.57 -8.05
C GLU A 98 3.31 4.81 -6.87
N LEU A 99 2.92 5.20 -5.67
CA LEU A 99 3.26 4.50 -4.42
C LEU A 99 1.96 4.09 -3.74
N ARG A 100 1.82 2.79 -3.51
CA ARG A 100 0.69 2.24 -2.79
C ARG A 100 1.18 1.64 -1.48
N ILE A 101 0.58 2.05 -0.37
CA ILE A 101 0.90 1.52 0.95
C ILE A 101 -0.37 0.89 1.51
N THR A 102 -0.28 -0.38 1.90
CA THR A 102 -1.42 -1.11 2.44
C THR A 102 -1.08 -1.70 3.80
N TRP A 103 -2.11 -1.94 4.58
CA TRP A 103 -2.03 -2.72 5.81
C TRP A 103 -3.19 -3.69 5.84
N SER A 104 -2.92 -4.93 6.24
CA SER A 104 -3.93 -5.95 6.39
C SER A 104 -3.68 -6.73 7.68
N PRO A 105 -4.73 -7.00 8.45
CA PRO A 105 -4.59 -7.74 9.70
C PRO A 105 -4.14 -9.18 9.53
N GLU A 106 -4.37 -9.77 8.38
CA GLU A 106 -3.97 -11.15 8.08
C GLU A 106 -2.45 -11.31 8.01
N ASN A 107 -1.74 -10.21 7.95
CA ASN A 107 -0.30 -10.21 7.74
C ASN A 107 0.49 -10.50 9.00
N ASP A 108 -0.14 -10.43 10.16
CA ASP A 108 0.48 -10.71 11.44
C ASP A 108 -0.30 -11.81 12.14
N PRO A 109 0.24 -13.04 12.20
CA PRO A 109 -0.47 -14.16 12.84
C PRO A 109 -0.78 -13.95 14.32
N GLY A 110 -0.04 -13.07 14.98
CA GLY A 110 -0.28 -12.75 16.38
C GLY A 110 -1.21 -11.59 16.60
N GLN A 111 -1.67 -10.94 15.56
CA GLN A 111 -2.49 -9.75 15.68
C GLN A 111 -3.94 -10.10 15.98
N SER A 112 -4.50 -9.42 16.96
CA SER A 112 -5.92 -9.53 17.30
C SER A 112 -6.69 -8.38 16.69
N LEU A 113 -7.76 -8.70 15.97
CA LEU A 113 -8.71 -7.72 15.49
C LEU A 113 -9.74 -7.35 16.55
N ALA A 114 -9.63 -7.96 17.73
CA ALA A 114 -10.68 -7.85 18.74
C ALA A 114 -10.64 -6.56 19.55
N SER A 115 -9.71 -5.66 19.29
CA SER A 115 -9.58 -4.46 20.11
C SER A 115 -9.87 -3.18 19.34
N GLY A 116 -10.76 -2.39 19.90
CA GLY A 116 -10.98 -1.01 19.52
C GLY A 116 -11.47 -0.78 18.10
N SER A 117 -10.99 0.27 17.51
CA SER A 117 -11.42 0.78 16.23
C SER A 117 -11.02 -0.08 15.04
N LEU A 118 -10.15 -1.07 15.26
CA LEU A 118 -9.74 -1.98 14.19
C LEU A 118 -10.66 -3.19 14.02
N GLN A 119 -11.65 -3.34 14.89
CA GLN A 119 -12.66 -4.38 14.67
C GLN A 119 -13.36 -4.12 13.33
N ASN A 120 -13.49 -5.15 12.54
CA ASN A 120 -14.16 -5.10 11.25
C ASN A 120 -13.41 -4.29 10.19
N VAL A 121 -12.13 -4.02 10.37
CA VAL A 121 -11.32 -3.38 9.33
C VAL A 121 -10.50 -4.44 8.62
N GLU A 122 -10.71 -4.56 7.32
CA GLU A 122 -9.98 -5.50 6.49
C GLU A 122 -8.60 -4.99 6.13
N GLN A 123 -8.52 -3.74 5.74
CA GLN A 123 -7.24 -3.13 5.39
C GLN A 123 -7.33 -1.61 5.40
N TYR A 124 -6.17 -0.98 5.50
CA TYR A 124 -5.95 0.43 5.17
C TYR A 124 -5.19 0.49 3.86
N THR A 125 -5.54 1.44 3.01
CA THR A 125 -4.85 1.64 1.73
C THR A 125 -4.65 3.13 1.48
N LEU A 126 -3.44 3.50 1.11
CA LEU A 126 -3.08 4.85 0.68
C LEU A 126 -2.39 4.77 -0.68
N GLU A 127 -2.93 5.50 -1.65
CA GLU A 127 -2.34 5.59 -2.98
C GLU A 127 -1.86 7.02 -3.21
N LEU A 128 -0.60 7.14 -3.65
CA LEU A 128 0.06 8.42 -3.82
C LEU A 128 0.67 8.51 -5.22
N GLU A 129 0.49 9.66 -5.84
CA GLU A 129 1.12 9.99 -7.11
C GLU A 129 2.06 11.19 -6.90
N GLY A 130 2.99 11.35 -7.81
CA GLY A 130 3.91 12.50 -7.77
C GLY A 130 4.77 12.54 -6.52
N ILE A 131 5.34 11.41 -6.15
CA ILE A 131 6.08 11.24 -4.88
C ILE A 131 7.21 12.24 -4.72
N ALA A 132 7.89 12.60 -5.81
CA ALA A 132 9.02 13.51 -5.74
C ALA A 132 8.64 14.91 -5.22
N GLN A 133 7.40 15.34 -5.46
CA GLN A 133 6.90 16.64 -5.03
C GLN A 133 5.92 16.54 -3.86
N LEU A 134 5.68 15.34 -3.35
CA LEU A 134 4.71 15.16 -2.29
C LEU A 134 5.24 15.69 -0.97
N ASP A 135 4.47 16.57 -0.35
CA ASP A 135 4.80 17.17 0.96
C ASP A 135 3.58 17.09 1.89
N TRP A 136 2.97 15.92 1.94
CA TRP A 136 1.81 15.72 2.81
C TRP A 136 2.24 15.32 4.21
N THR A 137 1.53 15.89 5.18
CA THR A 137 1.67 15.49 6.58
C THR A 137 0.94 14.16 6.81
N ALA A 138 1.22 13.54 7.95
CA ALA A 138 0.50 12.33 8.34
C ALA A 138 -1.01 12.57 8.42
N ASP A 139 -1.45 13.76 8.88
CA ASP A 139 -2.88 14.10 8.93
C ASP A 139 -3.50 14.12 7.53
N GLN A 140 -2.81 14.70 6.57
CA GLN A 140 -3.27 14.72 5.19
C GLN A 140 -3.33 13.31 4.60
N MET A 141 -2.33 12.49 4.90
CA MET A 141 -2.31 11.09 4.48
C MET A 141 -3.45 10.29 5.08
N ALA A 142 -3.74 10.52 6.37
CA ALA A 142 -4.85 9.84 7.04
C ALA A 142 -6.18 10.15 6.36
N LYS A 143 -6.38 11.39 5.92
CA LYS A 143 -7.61 11.79 5.21
C LYS A 143 -7.76 11.12 3.85
N GLN A 144 -6.67 10.75 3.22
CA GLN A 144 -6.66 10.11 1.90
C GLN A 144 -6.66 8.59 1.99
N THR A 145 -6.49 8.05 3.20
CA THR A 145 -6.45 6.60 3.39
C THR A 145 -7.85 6.02 3.24
N GLU A 146 -7.96 5.04 2.37
CA GLU A 146 -9.18 4.26 2.21
C GLU A 146 -9.21 3.13 3.23
N VAL A 147 -10.30 3.01 3.96
CA VAL A 147 -10.47 1.98 4.98
C VAL A 147 -11.53 0.99 4.48
N GLN A 148 -11.14 -0.27 4.34
CA GLN A 148 -12.04 -1.34 3.95
C GLN A 148 -12.43 -2.15 5.17
N TYR A 149 -13.71 -2.24 5.44
CA TYR A 149 -14.22 -2.97 6.59
C TYR A 149 -14.24 -4.46 6.28
N LEU A 150 -13.84 -5.26 7.27
CA LEU A 150 -13.91 -6.70 7.20
C LEU A 150 -15.38 -7.11 7.31
N LEU A 151 -15.88 -7.78 6.29
CA LEU A 151 -17.20 -8.39 6.32
C LEU A 151 -17.01 -9.89 6.55
N ASP A 152 -17.07 -10.29 7.82
CA ASP A 152 -17.08 -11.69 8.20
C ASP A 152 -18.42 -12.27 7.78
N GLU A 153 -18.44 -13.42 7.11
CA GLU A 153 -19.65 -14.07 6.64
C GLU A 153 -20.67 -14.28 7.76
N GLU A 154 -20.21 -14.69 8.95
CA GLU A 154 -21.10 -14.84 10.11
C GLU A 154 -21.68 -13.50 10.56
N ASN A 155 -20.87 -12.48 10.64
CA ASN A 155 -21.33 -11.15 11.03
C ASN A 155 -22.25 -10.54 9.98
N GLU A 156 -21.94 -10.76 8.72
CA GLU A 156 -22.76 -10.31 7.60
C GLU A 156 -24.13 -10.98 7.64
N GLU A 157 -24.18 -12.30 7.79
CA GLU A 157 -25.43 -13.04 7.89
C GLU A 157 -26.24 -12.58 9.11
N THR A 158 -25.60 -12.39 10.24
CA THR A 158 -26.26 -11.92 11.47
C THR A 158 -26.82 -10.53 11.27
N ALA A 159 -26.05 -9.61 10.68
CA ALA A 159 -26.48 -8.25 10.42
C ALA A 159 -27.64 -8.20 9.44
N GLU A 160 -27.59 -8.97 8.38
CA GLU A 160 -28.70 -9.08 7.41
C GLU A 160 -29.95 -9.67 8.05
N SER A 161 -29.78 -10.69 8.86
CA SER A 161 -30.88 -11.33 9.56
C SER A 161 -31.55 -10.37 10.55
N GLU A 162 -30.78 -9.63 11.31
CA GLU A 162 -31.30 -8.64 12.26
C GLU A 162 -31.99 -7.48 11.53
N ALA A 163 -31.38 -6.94 10.49
CA ALA A 163 -31.96 -5.87 9.69
C ALA A 163 -33.31 -6.32 9.07
N PHE A 164 -33.35 -7.54 8.55
CA PHE A 164 -34.54 -8.10 7.96
C PHE A 164 -35.64 -8.29 9.01
N SER A 165 -35.29 -8.76 10.20
CA SER A 165 -36.25 -8.93 11.31
C SER A 165 -36.82 -7.60 11.77
N GLU A 166 -36.03 -6.56 11.85
CA GLU A 166 -36.48 -5.21 12.24
C GLU A 166 -37.43 -4.64 11.21
N GLU A 167 -37.13 -4.77 9.93
CA GLU A 167 -38.04 -4.33 8.87
C GLU A 167 -39.36 -5.07 8.90
N SER A 168 -39.35 -6.38 9.10
CA SER A 168 -40.56 -7.16 9.23
C SER A 168 -41.40 -6.72 10.42
N SER A 169 -40.74 -6.42 11.54
CA SER A 169 -41.41 -5.95 12.74
C SER A 169 -42.08 -4.59 12.53
N GLU A 170 -41.41 -3.67 11.87
CA GLU A 170 -41.97 -2.35 11.54
C GLU A 170 -43.14 -2.44 10.59
N LEU A 171 -43.04 -3.31 9.60
CA LEU A 171 -44.12 -3.51 8.62
C LEU A 171 -45.36 -4.19 9.21
N SER A 172 -45.24 -4.91 10.32
CA SER A 172 -46.34 -5.58 10.96
C SER A 172 -47.13 -4.67 11.90
N GLU A 173 -46.64 -3.47 12.17
CA GLU A 173 -47.36 -2.45 12.91
C GLU A 173 -48.24 -1.62 11.99
#